data_4d0f21104113ec188cf2821ab9d84191
#
_entry.id   4d0f21104113ec188cf2821ab9d84191
#
_cell.length_a   1.000
_cell.length_b   1.000
_cell.length_c   1.000
_cell.angle_alpha   90.00
_cell.angle_beta   90.00
_cell.angle_gamma   90.00
#
_symmetry.space_group_name_H-M   'P 1'
#
loop_
_entity.id
_entity.type
_entity.pdbx_description
1 polymer ?
#
loop_
_entity_poly.entity_id
_entity_poly.type
_entity_poly.pdbx_seq_one_letter_code
_entity_poly.pdbx_strand_id
1 'polypeptide(L)'
;TVTGTAGQTKITGNAFQGILGLKSTLFDFYQGNGNPPDPDTGKVLRNNVFTVKEKTPLVIYGFGWGHGLGMSQYGAYQMAKEHGSDPTFYRKILAHYYSGTSLSKLY
;
A
#
# COMPACT_ATOMS: atom_id res chain seq x y z
N THR A 1 -6.48 1.25 -14.74
CA THR A 1 -7.51 1.48 -15.75
C THR A 1 -8.76 0.68 -15.43
N VAL A 2 -9.91 1.32 -15.47
CA VAL A 2 -11.23 0.69 -15.34
C VAL A 2 -11.89 0.68 -16.72
N THR A 3 -12.32 -0.50 -17.17
CA THR A 3 -12.97 -0.69 -18.48
C THR A 3 -14.36 -1.25 -18.24
N GLY A 4 -15.37 -0.63 -18.84
CA GLY A 4 -16.76 -1.07 -18.82
C GLY A 4 -17.39 -0.97 -20.23
N THR A 5 -18.66 -1.31 -20.32
CA THR A 5 -19.42 -1.24 -21.59
C THR A 5 -19.56 0.18 -22.14
N ALA A 6 -19.51 1.19 -21.27
CA ALA A 6 -19.61 2.60 -21.63
C ALA A 6 -18.25 3.25 -21.97
N GLY A 7 -17.15 2.54 -21.85
CA GLY A 7 -15.83 3.06 -22.13
C GLY A 7 -14.77 2.69 -21.12
N GLN A 8 -13.69 3.46 -21.11
CA GLN A 8 -12.52 3.23 -20.30
C GLN A 8 -12.07 4.51 -19.59
N THR A 9 -11.68 4.38 -18.34
CA THR A 9 -11.15 5.48 -17.53
C THR A 9 -9.88 5.07 -16.80
N LYS A 10 -8.90 5.96 -16.76
CA LYS A 10 -7.70 5.81 -15.93
C LYS A 10 -7.89 6.50 -14.60
N ILE A 11 -7.55 5.81 -13.52
CA ILE A 11 -7.58 6.32 -12.17
C ILE A 11 -6.31 5.89 -11.43
N THR A 12 -5.75 6.78 -10.62
CA THR A 12 -4.60 6.45 -9.77
C THR A 12 -5.05 5.62 -8.57
N GLY A 13 -4.16 4.81 -7.99
CA GLY A 13 -4.46 4.05 -6.77
C GLY A 13 -4.86 4.96 -5.61
N ASN A 14 -4.23 6.13 -5.50
CA ASN A 14 -4.55 7.13 -4.47
C ASN A 14 -5.95 7.72 -4.65
N ALA A 15 -6.34 8.06 -5.87
CA ALA A 15 -7.69 8.55 -6.15
C ALA A 15 -8.74 7.45 -5.91
N PHE A 16 -8.46 6.21 -6.30
CA PHE A 16 -9.33 5.05 -6.05
C PHE A 16 -9.51 4.80 -4.55
N GLN A 17 -8.41 4.85 -3.78
CA GLN A 17 -8.44 4.78 -2.33
C GLN A 17 -9.38 5.84 -1.73
N GLY A 18 -9.26 7.09 -2.16
CA GLY A 18 -10.07 8.21 -1.66
C GLY A 18 -11.54 8.05 -1.97
N ILE A 19 -11.88 7.64 -3.19
CA ILE A 19 -13.28 7.44 -3.62
C ILE A 19 -13.98 6.35 -2.81
N LEU A 20 -13.29 5.26 -2.52
CA LEU A 20 -13.84 4.10 -1.83
C LEU A 20 -13.60 4.12 -0.31
N GLY A 21 -12.91 5.13 0.21
CA GLY A 21 -12.59 5.23 1.64
C GLY A 21 -11.67 4.11 2.14
N LEU A 22 -10.79 3.59 1.28
CA LEU A 22 -9.83 2.55 1.66
C LEU A 22 -8.75 3.13 2.56
N LYS A 23 -8.24 2.33 3.49
CA LYS A 23 -7.21 2.76 4.43
C LYS A 23 -5.82 2.84 3.82
N SER A 24 -5.58 2.16 2.70
CA SER A 24 -4.29 2.07 2.04
C SER A 24 -4.44 2.01 0.52
N THR A 25 -3.37 2.38 -0.19
CA THR A 25 -3.23 2.13 -1.62
C THR A 25 -2.73 0.71 -1.93
N LEU A 26 -2.34 -0.04 -0.90
CA LEU A 26 -1.95 -1.44 -1.03
C LEU A 26 -3.19 -2.33 -0.92
N PHE A 27 -3.88 -2.51 -2.02
CA PHE A 27 -5.09 -3.32 -2.10
C PHE A 27 -5.10 -4.19 -3.36
N ASP A 28 -5.93 -5.23 -3.33
CA ASP A 28 -6.21 -6.11 -4.45
C ASP A 28 -7.68 -6.48 -4.47
N PHE A 29 -8.10 -7.17 -5.51
CA PHE A 29 -9.48 -7.58 -5.73
C PHE A 29 -9.62 -9.10 -5.60
N TYR A 30 -10.73 -9.50 -5.01
CA TYR A 30 -11.13 -10.88 -4.94
C TYR A 30 -12.61 -11.02 -5.29
N GLN A 31 -12.94 -12.04 -6.01
CA GLN A 31 -14.33 -12.35 -6.36
C GLN A 31 -14.62 -13.83 -6.07
N GLY A 32 -15.63 -14.07 -5.25
CA GLY A 32 -16.03 -15.42 -4.85
C GLY A 32 -16.71 -15.47 -3.49
N ASN A 33 -17.13 -16.66 -3.10
CA ASN A 33 -17.69 -16.94 -1.76
C ASN A 33 -16.53 -17.33 -0.84
N GLY A 34 -16.40 -16.64 0.28
CA GLY A 34 -15.36 -16.90 1.27
C GLY A 34 -14.42 -15.72 1.49
N ASN A 35 -13.36 -15.97 2.22
CA ASN A 35 -12.33 -14.97 2.51
C ASN A 35 -11.35 -14.83 1.35
N PRO A 36 -10.82 -13.63 1.10
CA PRO A 36 -9.72 -13.45 0.17
C PRO A 36 -8.49 -14.28 0.61
N PRO A 37 -7.59 -14.63 -0.32
CA PRO A 37 -6.36 -15.35 0.00
C PRO A 37 -5.56 -14.59 1.07
N ASP A 38 -4.97 -15.33 2.00
CA ASP A 38 -4.07 -14.76 2.99
C ASP A 38 -2.82 -14.22 2.27
N PRO A 39 -2.48 -12.94 2.47
CA PRO A 39 -1.32 -12.34 1.82
C PRO A 39 0.02 -12.92 2.24
N ASP A 40 0.11 -13.46 3.47
CA ASP A 40 1.35 -14.05 3.97
C ASP A 40 1.60 -15.44 3.39
N THR A 41 0.57 -16.12 2.96
CA THR A 41 0.62 -17.47 2.36
C THR A 41 0.15 -17.49 0.92
N GLY A 42 -0.64 -16.52 0.52
CA GLY A 42 -1.21 -16.40 -0.81
C GLY A 42 -0.24 -15.77 -1.79
N LYS A 43 -0.13 -16.35 -2.96
CA LYS A 43 0.40 -15.66 -4.12
C LYS A 43 -0.44 -14.39 -4.28
N VAL A 44 0.14 -13.24 -4.03
CA VAL A 44 -0.41 -11.98 -4.51
C VAL A 44 -0.49 -12.15 -6.02
N LEU A 45 -1.66 -12.49 -6.50
CA LEU A 45 -1.93 -12.59 -7.93
C LEU A 45 -1.89 -11.15 -8.44
N ARG A 46 -0.69 -10.66 -8.73
CA ARG A 46 -0.50 -9.44 -9.51
C ARG A 46 -0.91 -9.71 -10.94
N ASN A 47 -2.18 -10.04 -11.10
CA ASN A 47 -2.79 -10.02 -12.41
C ASN A 47 -2.91 -8.56 -12.83
N ASN A 48 -2.28 -8.22 -13.92
CA ASN A 48 -2.39 -6.90 -14.51
C ASN A 48 -3.83 -6.57 -14.96
N VAL A 49 -4.71 -7.55 -14.97
CA VAL A 49 -6.12 -7.40 -15.35
C VAL A 49 -7.00 -8.25 -14.43
N PHE A 50 -7.97 -7.61 -13.81
CA PHE A 50 -9.02 -8.25 -13.03
C PHE A 50 -10.37 -8.03 -13.72
N THR A 51 -11.08 -9.10 -14.06
CA THR A 51 -12.38 -9.04 -14.71
C THR A 51 -13.49 -9.28 -13.69
N VAL A 52 -14.36 -8.29 -13.52
CA VAL A 52 -15.50 -8.39 -12.61
C VAL A 52 -16.62 -9.22 -13.27
N LYS A 53 -17.09 -10.23 -12.57
CA LYS A 53 -18.23 -11.07 -12.99
C LYS A 53 -19.52 -10.54 -12.36
N GLU A 54 -20.59 -10.49 -13.15
CA GLU A 54 -21.91 -10.12 -12.65
C GLU A 54 -22.41 -11.08 -11.56
N LYS A 55 -23.23 -10.54 -10.66
CA LYS A 55 -23.91 -11.29 -9.58
C LYS A 55 -22.98 -12.05 -8.63
N THR A 56 -21.69 -11.73 -8.63
CA THR A 56 -20.71 -12.30 -7.71
C THR A 56 -20.14 -11.18 -6.85
N PRO A 57 -20.10 -11.33 -5.51
CA PRO A 57 -19.57 -10.30 -4.63
C PRO A 57 -18.12 -9.94 -5.00
N LEU A 58 -17.84 -8.65 -5.11
CA LEU A 58 -16.49 -8.12 -5.29
C LEU A 58 -15.95 -7.68 -3.92
N VAL A 59 -14.87 -8.27 -3.51
CA VAL A 59 -14.17 -7.92 -2.27
C VAL A 59 -12.89 -7.16 -2.63
N ILE A 60 -12.73 -5.99 -2.02
CA ILE A 60 -11.48 -5.23 -2.07
C ILE A 60 -10.80 -5.42 -0.73
N TYR A 61 -9.62 -6.00 -0.73
CA TYR A 61 -8.86 -6.26 0.47
C TYR A 61 -7.47 -5.65 0.37
N GLY A 62 -6.90 -5.27 1.48
CA GLY A 62 -5.62 -4.59 1.48
C GLY A 62 -4.96 -4.55 2.85
N PHE A 63 -3.79 -3.94 2.89
CA PHE A 63 -2.90 -3.92 4.04
C PHE A 63 -2.42 -2.51 4.32
N GLY A 64 -2.08 -2.30 5.59
CA GLY A 64 -1.48 -1.06 6.03
C GLY A 64 -2.46 0.11 6.07
N TRP A 65 -1.89 1.27 6.32
CA TRP A 65 -2.61 2.53 6.41
C TRP A 65 -1.78 3.63 5.74
N GLY A 66 -2.36 4.29 4.74
CA GLY A 66 -1.72 5.39 4.04
C GLY A 66 -1.49 5.13 2.55
N HIS A 67 -0.78 6.03 1.92
CA HIS A 67 -0.60 6.05 0.45
C HIS A 67 0.58 5.19 -0.06
N GLY A 68 1.39 4.62 0.83
CA GLY A 68 2.55 3.79 0.45
C GLY A 68 3.71 4.55 -0.21
N LEU A 69 3.71 5.87 -0.11
CA LEU A 69 4.77 6.74 -0.64
C LEU A 69 5.55 7.37 0.51
N GLY A 70 6.86 7.20 0.51
CA GLY A 70 7.74 7.74 1.52
C GLY A 70 7.75 6.96 2.84
N MET A 71 8.28 7.61 3.88
CA MET A 71 8.49 7.01 5.20
C MET A 71 7.17 6.76 5.94
N SER A 72 7.02 5.54 6.47
CA SER A 72 5.92 5.24 7.39
C SER A 72 6.11 5.97 8.72
N GLN A 73 5.17 6.83 9.09
CA GLN A 73 5.20 7.56 10.36
C GLN A 73 5.22 6.62 11.57
N TYR A 74 4.36 5.61 11.58
CA TYR A 74 4.30 4.62 12.67
C TYR A 74 5.53 3.72 12.69
N GLY A 75 6.05 3.31 11.52
CA GLY A 75 7.28 2.53 11.43
C GLY A 75 8.49 3.31 11.95
N ALA A 76 8.63 4.57 11.55
CA ALA A 76 9.68 5.45 12.05
C ALA A 76 9.57 5.69 13.57
N TYR A 77 8.34 5.89 14.07
CA TYR A 77 8.08 6.03 15.51
C TYR A 77 8.50 4.78 16.29
N GLN A 78 8.14 3.58 15.82
CA GLN A 78 8.49 2.33 16.49
C GLN A 78 10.02 2.13 16.51
N MET A 79 10.69 2.35 15.40
CA MET A 79 12.15 2.29 15.32
C MET A 79 12.82 3.29 16.29
N ALA A 80 12.31 4.51 16.36
CA ALA A 80 12.81 5.52 17.28
C ALA A 80 12.59 5.14 18.75
N LYS A 81 11.42 4.56 19.06
CA LYS A 81 11.08 4.11 20.42
C LYS A 81 12.00 2.99 20.91
N GLU A 82 12.34 2.04 20.05
CA GLU A 82 13.25 0.93 20.38
C GLU A 82 14.69 1.41 20.61
N HIS A 83 15.07 2.55 20.07
CA HIS A 83 16.41 3.12 20.12
C HIS A 83 16.46 4.54 20.68
N GLY A 84 15.52 4.89 21.54
CA GLY A 84 15.31 6.25 22.05
C GLY A 84 16.46 6.86 22.86
N SER A 85 17.46 6.06 23.26
CA SER A 85 18.70 6.54 23.88
C SER A 85 19.77 7.03 22.90
N ASP A 86 19.60 6.76 21.61
CA ASP A 86 20.54 7.17 20.55
C ASP A 86 19.98 8.36 19.75
N PRO A 87 20.48 9.60 20.01
CA PRO A 87 20.00 10.79 19.32
C PRO A 87 20.36 10.80 17.82
N THR A 88 21.22 9.91 17.37
CA THR A 88 21.66 9.82 15.96
C THR A 88 20.93 8.73 15.19
N PHE A 89 20.05 7.96 15.84
CA PHE A 89 19.36 6.82 15.24
C PHE A 89 18.45 7.21 14.06
N TYR A 90 18.01 8.47 13.98
CA TYR A 90 17.24 8.99 12.85
C TYR A 90 17.93 8.73 11.49
N ARG A 91 19.26 8.67 11.46
CA ARG A 91 20.04 8.36 10.25
C ARG A 91 19.75 6.95 9.74
N LYS A 92 19.60 5.99 10.65
CA LYS A 92 19.25 4.61 10.32
C LYS A 92 17.81 4.49 9.86
N ILE A 93 16.90 5.24 10.47
CA ILE A 93 15.50 5.32 10.04
C ILE A 93 15.41 5.85 8.61
N LEU A 94 16.08 6.95 8.31
CA LEU A 94 16.09 7.53 6.98
C LEU A 94 16.71 6.57 5.94
N ALA A 95 17.82 5.93 6.27
CA ALA A 95 18.45 4.94 5.39
C ALA A 95 17.56 3.71 5.13
N HIS A 96 16.74 3.32 6.10
CA HIS A 96 15.79 2.23 5.96
C HIS A 96 14.69 2.54 4.92
N TYR A 97 14.10 3.74 5.00
CA TYR A 97 13.00 4.13 4.11
C TYR A 97 13.45 4.71 2.77
N TYR A 98 14.63 5.27 2.71
CA TYR A 98 15.20 5.93 1.52
C TYR A 98 16.52 5.27 1.12
N SER A 99 16.44 3.98 0.76
CA SER A 99 17.61 3.21 0.32
C SER A 99 18.27 3.86 -0.91
N GLY A 100 19.60 3.78 -0.99
CA GLY A 100 20.34 4.37 -2.10
C GLY A 100 20.55 5.89 -2.00
N THR A 101 20.15 6.51 -0.90
CA THR A 101 20.41 7.92 -0.62
C THR A 101 21.52 8.10 0.41
N SER A 102 22.12 9.29 0.46
CA SER A 102 23.08 9.68 1.48
C SER A 102 22.63 10.94 2.20
N LEU A 103 22.85 10.97 3.52
CA LEU A 103 22.54 12.13 4.34
C LEU A 103 23.75 13.08 4.35
N SER A 104 23.55 14.31 3.90
CA SER A 104 24.57 15.36 3.94
C SER A 104 24.09 16.59 4.71
N LYS A 105 25.03 17.29 5.31
CA LYS A 105 24.78 18.56 5.98
C LYS A 105 24.86 19.68 4.96
N LEU A 106 23.85 20.55 4.91
CA LEU A 106 23.81 21.66 3.95
C LEU A 106 24.52 22.93 4.45
N TYR A 107 24.82 22.98 5.74
CA TYR A 107 25.46 24.14 6.39
C TYR A 107 26.30 23.72 7.57
#